data_75f60fe917af6bca6483c265bd0ecac6
#
_entry.id   75f60fe917af6bca6483c265bd0ecac6
#
_cell.length_a   1.000
_cell.length_b   1.000
_cell.length_c   1.000
_cell.angle_alpha   90.00
_cell.angle_beta   90.00
_cell.angle_gamma   90.00
#
_symmetry.space_group_name_H-M   'P 1'
#
loop_
_entity.id
_entity.type
_entity.pdbx_description
1 polymer ?
#
loop_
_entity_poly.entity_id
_entity_poly.type
_entity_poly.pdbx_seq_one_letter_code
_entity_poly.pdbx_strand_id
1 'polypeptide(L)'
;LSIHLKQLENSLGLQLFERKGRKMILTYAGEEFVKSAREITMKCFELEDRMIDIRKNVAVRLRIGYMVRQVESLFPTVMTKFNKLYPQSVVYAIDGHLPELEEQLIAGDIDMFFGYNSIINSRLTYETIYNDCLVAILPKNHPAASMTVKKDTCSYPWLDLSYVKKERFILQHSNQSIRQLEEDALLYADVLPELTYKISSIDAGVRLAEQGYGIAFTLNSYLSSMKLSDNSAIMQVGDPNLLIPFSAAYRKEDSARREIHEWIKLTCDITKNKTITSL
;
A
#
# COMPACT_ATOMS: atom_id res chain seq x y z
N LEU A 1 26.00 -2.33 25.57
CA LEU A 1 26.00 -1.91 24.15
C LEU A 1 27.23 -1.07 23.82
N SER A 2 27.60 -0.10 24.66
CA SER A 2 28.72 0.82 24.39
C SER A 2 30.10 0.12 24.34
N ILE A 3 30.33 -0.95 25.09
CA ILE A 3 31.62 -1.69 25.10
C ILE A 3 31.81 -2.44 23.78
N HIS A 4 30.81 -3.17 23.32
CA HIS A 4 30.88 -3.91 22.06
C HIS A 4 31.00 -3.00 20.84
N LEU A 5 30.28 -1.87 20.86
CA LEU A 5 30.39 -0.88 19.80
C LEU A 5 31.81 -0.31 19.72
N LYS A 6 32.38 0.06 20.86
CA LYS A 6 33.75 0.60 20.92
C LYS A 6 34.83 -0.43 20.49
N GLN A 7 34.62 -1.70 20.82
CA GLN A 7 35.48 -2.78 20.34
C GLN A 7 35.38 -2.95 18.81
N LEU A 8 34.17 -2.87 18.25
CA LEU A 8 33.92 -2.93 16.81
C LEU A 8 34.60 -1.75 16.10
N GLU A 9 34.38 -0.51 16.55
CA GLU A 9 35.02 0.67 15.99
C GLU A 9 36.54 0.59 16.03
N ASN A 10 37.09 0.11 17.14
CA ASN A 10 38.52 -0.10 17.26
C ASN A 10 39.05 -1.16 16.28
N SER A 11 38.31 -2.24 16.05
CA SER A 11 38.73 -3.30 15.12
C SER A 11 38.66 -2.84 13.65
N LEU A 12 37.74 -1.92 13.33
CA LEU A 12 37.60 -1.35 12.00
C LEU A 12 38.54 -0.15 11.77
N GLY A 13 39.05 0.45 12.83
CA GLY A 13 39.80 1.70 12.76
C GLY A 13 38.98 2.91 12.35
N LEU A 14 37.65 2.83 12.47
CA LEU A 14 36.67 3.84 12.03
C LEU A 14 35.63 4.05 13.12
N GLN A 15 35.17 5.28 13.28
CA GLN A 15 34.00 5.59 14.11
C GLN A 15 32.72 5.39 13.29
N LEU A 16 31.79 4.58 13.82
CA LEU A 16 30.49 4.33 13.20
C LEU A 16 29.41 5.29 13.70
N PHE A 17 29.63 5.86 14.88
CA PHE A 17 28.69 6.82 15.48
C PHE A 17 29.42 8.11 15.91
N GLU A 18 28.74 9.23 15.73
CA GLU A 18 29.18 10.52 16.25
C GLU A 18 28.09 11.14 17.16
N ARG A 19 28.54 12.03 18.06
CA ARG A 19 27.65 12.72 18.98
C ARG A 19 27.31 14.10 18.45
N LYS A 20 26.02 14.33 18.13
CA LYS A 20 25.51 15.63 17.71
C LYS A 20 24.57 16.18 18.78
N GLY A 21 25.13 16.98 19.69
CA GLY A 21 24.42 17.46 20.87
C GLY A 21 24.12 16.33 21.87
N ARG A 22 22.83 16.06 22.14
CA ARG A 22 22.38 14.95 23.01
C ARG A 22 22.07 13.65 22.27
N LYS A 23 22.16 13.63 20.94
CA LYS A 23 21.84 12.46 20.11
C LYS A 23 23.10 11.79 19.58
N MET A 24 23.06 10.47 19.49
CA MET A 24 24.03 9.68 18.72
C MET A 24 23.47 9.49 17.30
N ILE A 25 24.28 9.80 16.31
CA ILE A 25 23.93 9.64 14.89
C ILE A 25 24.99 8.78 14.22
N LEU A 26 24.64 8.10 13.12
CA LEU A 26 25.60 7.37 12.32
C LEU A 26 26.54 8.34 11.59
N THR A 27 27.80 7.97 11.48
CA THR A 27 28.75 8.57 10.54
C THR A 27 28.48 7.99 9.15
N TYR A 28 29.09 8.53 8.11
CA TYR A 28 29.07 7.93 6.77
C TYR A 28 29.56 6.47 6.80
N ALA A 29 30.65 6.20 7.50
CA ALA A 29 31.17 4.82 7.71
C ALA A 29 30.15 3.95 8.47
N GLY A 30 29.42 4.54 9.43
CA GLY A 30 28.35 3.88 10.16
C GLY A 30 27.17 3.49 9.26
N GLU A 31 26.75 4.37 8.36
CA GLU A 31 25.67 4.11 7.40
C GLU A 31 26.04 2.95 6.46
N GLU A 32 27.25 2.98 5.87
CA GLU A 32 27.75 1.91 5.00
C GLU A 32 27.90 0.58 5.76
N PHE A 33 28.39 0.65 7.02
CA PHE A 33 28.50 -0.55 7.86
C PHE A 33 27.14 -1.17 8.16
N VAL A 34 26.17 -0.36 8.59
CA VAL A 34 24.79 -0.83 8.91
C VAL A 34 24.13 -1.43 7.67
N LYS A 35 24.30 -0.80 6.50
CA LYS A 35 23.79 -1.32 5.24
C LYS A 35 24.33 -2.71 4.94
N SER A 36 25.68 -2.86 4.95
CA SER A 36 26.33 -4.15 4.68
C SER A 36 26.03 -5.20 5.76
N ALA A 37 25.97 -4.80 7.05
CA ALA A 37 25.64 -5.70 8.14
C ALA A 37 24.21 -6.24 8.03
N ARG A 38 23.26 -5.42 7.59
CA ARG A 38 21.89 -5.87 7.29
C ARG A 38 21.87 -6.92 6.18
N GLU A 39 22.57 -6.68 5.08
CA GLU A 39 22.66 -7.65 3.97
C GLU A 39 23.23 -9.00 4.43
N ILE A 40 24.29 -8.99 5.23
CA ILE A 40 24.88 -10.23 5.79
C ILE A 40 23.90 -10.93 6.72
N THR A 41 23.26 -10.19 7.63
CA THR A 41 22.30 -10.74 8.59
C THR A 41 21.10 -11.36 7.85
N MET A 42 20.63 -10.73 6.80
CA MET A 42 19.59 -11.26 5.93
C MET A 42 19.99 -12.59 5.29
N LYS A 43 21.21 -12.67 4.74
CA LYS A 43 21.72 -13.92 4.17
C LYS A 43 21.83 -15.04 5.21
N CYS A 44 22.15 -14.73 6.45
CA CYS A 44 22.13 -15.70 7.55
C CYS A 44 20.70 -16.21 7.81
N PHE A 45 19.72 -15.31 7.91
CA PHE A 45 18.32 -15.71 8.08
C PHE A 45 17.77 -16.53 6.90
N GLU A 46 18.10 -16.14 5.66
CA GLU A 46 17.75 -16.94 4.48
C GLU A 46 18.32 -18.35 4.53
N LEU A 47 19.57 -18.50 4.98
CA LEU A 47 20.20 -19.81 5.14
C LEU A 47 19.49 -20.64 6.21
N GLU A 48 19.25 -20.08 7.39
CA GLU A 48 18.52 -20.75 8.47
C GLU A 48 17.12 -21.21 8.03
N ASP A 49 16.39 -20.33 7.36
CA ASP A 49 15.08 -20.60 6.80
C ASP A 49 15.13 -21.75 5.78
N ARG A 50 16.10 -21.75 4.86
CA ARG A 50 16.30 -22.84 3.90
C ARG A 50 16.59 -24.18 4.60
N MET A 51 17.38 -24.19 5.67
CA MET A 51 17.67 -25.41 6.44
C MET A 51 16.40 -25.94 7.13
N ILE A 52 15.57 -25.04 7.67
CA ILE A 52 14.29 -25.40 8.25
C ILE A 52 13.34 -25.96 7.18
N ASP A 53 13.31 -25.35 6.00
CA ASP A 53 12.46 -25.78 4.88
C ASP A 53 12.83 -27.18 4.38
N ILE A 54 14.12 -27.44 4.19
CA ILE A 54 14.62 -28.77 3.82
C ILE A 54 14.19 -29.81 4.86
N ARG A 55 14.34 -29.50 6.17
CA ARG A 55 13.95 -30.40 7.25
C ARG A 55 12.45 -30.68 7.29
N LYS A 56 11.62 -29.66 6.95
CA LYS A 56 10.16 -29.75 6.96
C LYS A 56 9.55 -30.12 5.61
N ASN A 57 10.37 -30.36 4.60
CA ASN A 57 9.92 -30.66 3.22
C ASN A 57 9.06 -29.53 2.62
N VAL A 58 9.34 -28.27 2.97
CA VAL A 58 8.64 -27.10 2.44
C VAL A 58 9.09 -26.86 1.00
N ALA A 59 8.15 -26.95 0.05
CA ALA A 59 8.46 -26.82 -1.36
C ALA A 59 8.58 -25.34 -1.79
N VAL A 60 7.82 -24.45 -1.16
CA VAL A 60 7.76 -23.02 -1.47
C VAL A 60 7.60 -22.20 -0.18
N ARG A 61 8.42 -21.15 -0.04
CA ARG A 61 8.24 -20.14 0.99
C ARG A 61 8.07 -18.77 0.34
N LEU A 62 7.03 -18.03 0.74
CA LEU A 62 6.80 -16.64 0.31
C LEU A 62 6.48 -15.76 1.51
N ARG A 63 7.09 -14.58 1.55
CA ARG A 63 6.79 -13.49 2.49
C ARG A 63 6.23 -12.33 1.66
N ILE A 64 4.97 -12.02 1.86
CA ILE A 64 4.24 -11.10 0.97
C ILE A 64 3.75 -9.91 1.78
N GLY A 65 4.22 -8.72 1.41
CA GLY A 65 3.77 -7.47 1.95
C GLY A 65 2.43 -7.04 1.37
N TYR A 66 1.55 -6.55 2.21
CA TYR A 66 0.27 -5.95 1.80
C TYR A 66 0.05 -4.65 2.54
N MET A 67 -0.57 -3.69 1.91
CA MET A 67 -1.19 -2.60 2.65
C MET A 67 -2.34 -3.17 3.49
N VAL A 68 -2.53 -2.64 4.69
CA VAL A 68 -3.41 -3.18 5.75
C VAL A 68 -4.76 -3.69 5.22
N ARG A 69 -5.42 -2.93 4.35
CA ARG A 69 -6.74 -3.27 3.83
C ARG A 69 -6.75 -4.43 2.82
N GLN A 70 -5.67 -4.59 2.08
CA GLN A 70 -5.56 -5.64 1.06
C GLN A 70 -5.27 -7.01 1.67
N VAL A 71 -4.64 -7.09 2.83
CA VAL A 71 -4.48 -8.36 3.56
C VAL A 71 -5.83 -9.04 3.76
N GLU A 72 -6.82 -8.30 4.29
CA GLU A 72 -8.14 -8.85 4.58
C GLU A 72 -8.90 -9.26 3.32
N SER A 73 -8.79 -8.49 2.25
CA SER A 73 -9.62 -8.65 1.05
C SER A 73 -9.04 -9.61 0.01
N LEU A 74 -7.72 -9.71 -0.10
CA LEU A 74 -7.04 -10.48 -1.16
C LEU A 74 -6.38 -11.75 -0.65
N PHE A 75 -5.59 -11.66 0.42
CA PHE A 75 -4.74 -12.75 0.89
C PHE A 75 -5.49 -14.07 1.14
N PRO A 76 -6.63 -14.14 1.86
CA PRO A 76 -7.29 -15.40 2.16
C PRO A 76 -7.74 -16.13 0.90
N THR A 77 -8.25 -15.40 -0.09
CA THR A 77 -8.76 -15.97 -1.34
C THR A 77 -7.62 -16.47 -2.23
N VAL A 78 -6.53 -15.68 -2.34
CA VAL A 78 -5.34 -16.08 -3.11
C VAL A 78 -4.67 -17.27 -2.44
N MET A 79 -4.48 -17.23 -1.12
CA MET A 79 -3.86 -18.31 -0.34
C MET A 79 -4.59 -19.64 -0.53
N THR A 80 -5.93 -19.64 -0.49
CA THR A 80 -6.73 -20.85 -0.69
C THR A 80 -6.49 -21.49 -2.06
N LYS A 81 -6.33 -20.68 -3.12
CA LYS A 81 -6.03 -21.19 -4.48
C LYS A 81 -4.56 -21.61 -4.59
N PHE A 82 -3.65 -20.81 -4.03
CA PHE A 82 -2.22 -21.10 -4.07
C PHE A 82 -1.87 -22.39 -3.36
N ASN A 83 -2.47 -22.67 -2.19
CA ASN A 83 -2.24 -23.89 -1.44
C ASN A 83 -2.71 -25.17 -2.18
N LYS A 84 -3.65 -25.07 -3.13
CA LYS A 84 -4.02 -26.20 -4.00
C LYS A 84 -2.94 -26.52 -5.02
N LEU A 85 -2.19 -25.51 -5.48
CA LEU A 85 -1.07 -25.68 -6.43
C LEU A 85 0.21 -26.08 -5.70
N TYR A 86 0.42 -25.55 -4.49
CA TYR A 86 1.61 -25.76 -3.67
C TYR A 86 1.21 -26.22 -2.24
N PRO A 87 0.77 -27.49 -2.08
CA PRO A 87 0.26 -27.98 -0.78
C PRO A 87 1.28 -27.91 0.38
N GLN A 88 2.57 -27.93 0.05
CA GLN A 88 3.68 -27.85 1.04
C GLN A 88 4.29 -26.43 1.04
N SER A 89 3.51 -25.41 0.74
CA SER A 89 3.97 -24.02 0.83
C SER A 89 3.78 -23.43 2.21
N VAL A 90 4.68 -22.53 2.58
CA VAL A 90 4.57 -21.65 3.75
C VAL A 90 4.53 -20.22 3.26
N VAL A 91 3.42 -19.53 3.49
CA VAL A 91 3.21 -18.16 3.05
C VAL A 91 2.91 -17.28 4.24
N TYR A 92 3.65 -16.18 4.37
CA TYR A 92 3.45 -15.16 5.39
C TYR A 92 2.85 -13.92 4.72
N ALA A 93 1.75 -13.41 5.28
CA ALA A 93 1.23 -12.09 4.96
C ALA A 93 1.75 -11.10 5.99
N ILE A 94 2.34 -10.02 5.53
CA ILE A 94 2.91 -8.96 6.35
C ILE A 94 2.20 -7.68 5.95
N ASP A 95 1.54 -7.03 6.91
CA ASP A 95 0.90 -5.74 6.67
C ASP A 95 1.84 -4.59 7.03
N GLY A 96 1.73 -3.49 6.27
CA GLY A 96 2.57 -2.32 6.48
C GLY A 96 2.17 -1.14 5.60
N HIS A 97 2.87 -0.04 5.81
CA HIS A 97 2.79 1.12 4.93
C HIS A 97 3.77 0.98 3.75
N LEU A 98 3.42 1.58 2.62
CA LEU A 98 4.18 1.40 1.37
C LEU A 98 5.69 1.67 1.50
N PRO A 99 6.17 2.74 2.16
CA PRO A 99 7.62 2.97 2.33
C PRO A 99 8.31 1.85 3.12
N GLU A 100 7.66 1.34 4.18
CA GLU A 100 8.18 0.25 5.01
C GLU A 100 8.25 -1.06 4.23
N LEU A 101 7.21 -1.38 3.46
CA LEU A 101 7.17 -2.57 2.61
C LEU A 101 8.23 -2.51 1.49
N GLU A 102 8.48 -1.32 0.93
CA GLU A 102 9.53 -1.13 -0.07
C GLU A 102 10.91 -1.33 0.55
N GLU A 103 11.18 -0.77 1.72
CA GLU A 103 12.43 -0.99 2.46
C GLU A 103 12.64 -2.47 2.79
N GLN A 104 11.62 -3.15 3.30
CA GLN A 104 11.67 -4.58 3.59
C GLN A 104 11.91 -5.43 2.34
N LEU A 105 11.29 -5.08 1.19
CA LEU A 105 11.52 -5.79 -0.07
C LEU A 105 12.97 -5.62 -0.55
N ILE A 106 13.50 -4.40 -0.47
CA ILE A 106 14.88 -4.11 -0.86
C ILE A 106 15.87 -4.82 0.08
N ALA A 107 15.56 -4.88 1.38
CA ALA A 107 16.34 -5.61 2.38
C ALA A 107 16.25 -7.13 2.22
N GLY A 108 15.21 -7.66 1.52
CA GLY A 108 14.94 -9.08 1.37
C GLY A 108 14.15 -9.69 2.52
N ASP A 109 13.61 -8.86 3.44
CA ASP A 109 12.74 -9.31 4.53
C ASP A 109 11.41 -9.85 4.01
N ILE A 110 10.96 -9.33 2.86
CA ILE A 110 9.83 -9.86 2.09
C ILE A 110 10.25 -10.18 0.65
N ASP A 111 9.49 -11.03 -0.02
CA ASP A 111 9.76 -11.49 -1.38
C ASP A 111 9.05 -10.64 -2.43
N MET A 112 7.90 -10.11 -2.09
CA MET A 112 7.09 -9.19 -2.91
C MET A 112 6.13 -8.39 -2.04
N PHE A 113 5.58 -7.31 -2.57
CA PHE A 113 4.46 -6.61 -1.94
C PHE A 113 3.41 -6.18 -2.96
N PHE A 114 2.20 -5.89 -2.47
CA PHE A 114 1.10 -5.30 -3.23
C PHE A 114 0.78 -3.91 -2.70
N GLY A 115 0.70 -2.92 -3.60
CA GLY A 115 0.41 -1.55 -3.20
C GLY A 115 0.13 -0.60 -4.36
N TYR A 116 -0.22 0.64 -4.02
CA TYR A 116 -0.42 1.73 -4.95
C TYR A 116 0.88 2.52 -5.08
N ASN A 117 1.58 2.36 -6.20
CA ASN A 117 2.90 2.95 -6.39
C ASN A 117 2.81 4.22 -7.22
N SER A 118 3.07 5.37 -6.60
CA SER A 118 3.24 6.65 -7.27
C SER A 118 4.69 6.90 -7.73
N ILE A 119 5.67 6.27 -7.07
CA ILE A 119 7.09 6.39 -7.37
C ILE A 119 7.66 5.01 -7.66
N ILE A 120 8.34 4.87 -8.80
CA ILE A 120 8.95 3.62 -9.24
C ILE A 120 10.41 3.58 -8.78
N ASN A 121 10.77 2.57 -8.00
CA ASN A 121 12.15 2.29 -7.63
C ASN A 121 12.84 1.46 -8.73
N SER A 122 13.97 1.94 -9.23
CA SER A 122 14.69 1.29 -10.34
C SER A 122 15.25 -0.10 -10.01
N ARG A 123 15.34 -0.50 -8.75
CA ARG A 123 15.77 -1.84 -8.29
C ARG A 123 14.66 -2.88 -8.33
N LEU A 124 13.42 -2.44 -8.43
CA LEU A 124 12.23 -3.29 -8.39
C LEU A 124 11.61 -3.46 -9.77
N THR A 125 10.84 -4.52 -9.93
CA THR A 125 9.92 -4.76 -11.03
C THR A 125 8.51 -4.58 -10.51
N TYR A 126 7.66 -3.92 -11.29
CA TYR A 126 6.26 -3.68 -10.96
C TYR A 126 5.36 -4.30 -12.03
N GLU A 127 4.38 -5.08 -11.60
CA GLU A 127 3.33 -5.64 -12.46
C GLU A 127 1.98 -5.10 -12.03
N THR A 128 1.32 -4.35 -12.89
CA THR A 128 0.00 -3.78 -12.59
C THR A 128 -1.06 -4.86 -12.57
N ILE A 129 -1.78 -4.96 -11.46
CA ILE A 129 -2.89 -5.90 -11.24
C ILE A 129 -4.20 -5.32 -11.78
N TYR A 130 -4.51 -4.08 -11.39
CA TYR A 130 -5.63 -3.29 -11.90
C TYR A 130 -5.36 -1.79 -11.70
N ASN A 131 -6.16 -0.97 -12.37
CA ASN A 131 -6.20 0.47 -12.13
C ASN A 131 -7.39 0.81 -11.25
N ASP A 132 -7.16 1.65 -10.26
CA ASP A 132 -8.16 2.14 -9.32
C ASP A 132 -8.49 3.60 -9.60
N CYS A 133 -9.50 4.12 -8.92
CA CYS A 133 -9.83 5.55 -8.92
C CYS A 133 -10.23 6.01 -7.52
N LEU A 134 -10.01 7.30 -7.27
CA LEU A 134 -10.47 7.96 -6.06
C LEU A 134 -11.95 8.33 -6.22
N VAL A 135 -12.72 8.01 -5.20
CA VAL A 135 -14.14 8.37 -5.13
C VAL A 135 -14.44 9.16 -3.87
N ALA A 136 -15.36 10.10 -3.99
CA ALA A 136 -15.96 10.84 -2.89
C ALA A 136 -17.29 10.20 -2.50
N ILE A 137 -17.58 10.16 -1.20
CA ILE A 137 -18.81 9.65 -0.62
C ILE A 137 -19.53 10.79 0.11
N LEU A 138 -20.82 10.91 -0.15
CA LEU A 138 -21.73 11.86 0.50
C LEU A 138 -23.19 11.33 0.42
N PRO A 139 -24.16 11.92 1.13
CA PRO A 139 -25.56 11.50 1.03
C PRO A 139 -26.15 11.76 -0.36
N LYS A 140 -27.04 10.90 -0.86
CA LYS A 140 -27.73 11.09 -2.16
C LYS A 140 -28.52 12.40 -2.26
N ASN A 141 -29.03 12.89 -1.14
CA ASN A 141 -29.78 14.16 -1.09
C ASN A 141 -28.88 15.40 -1.01
N HIS A 142 -27.55 15.21 -0.99
CA HIS A 142 -26.62 16.34 -0.99
C HIS A 142 -26.67 17.07 -2.35
N PRO A 143 -26.65 18.42 -2.37
CA PRO A 143 -26.76 19.20 -3.62
C PRO A 143 -25.70 18.81 -4.68
N ALA A 144 -24.49 18.48 -4.25
CA ALA A 144 -23.41 18.05 -5.13
C ALA A 144 -23.73 16.78 -5.94
N ALA A 145 -24.67 15.94 -5.47
CA ALA A 145 -25.06 14.73 -6.20
C ALA A 145 -25.70 15.05 -7.57
N SER A 146 -26.31 16.22 -7.70
CA SER A 146 -26.89 16.72 -8.96
C SER A 146 -25.89 17.49 -9.84
N MET A 147 -24.68 17.80 -9.34
CA MET A 147 -23.65 18.58 -10.04
C MET A 147 -22.62 17.68 -10.76
N THR A 148 -22.88 16.39 -10.82
CA THR A 148 -21.98 15.43 -11.44
C THR A 148 -22.12 15.38 -12.95
N VAL A 149 -21.04 15.02 -13.64
CA VAL A 149 -20.99 14.86 -15.10
C VAL A 149 -20.56 13.42 -15.42
N LYS A 150 -21.22 12.79 -16.40
CA LYS A 150 -20.78 11.50 -16.92
C LYS A 150 -19.55 11.71 -17.80
N LYS A 151 -18.48 10.99 -17.54
CA LYS A 151 -17.25 10.96 -18.36
C LYS A 151 -16.96 9.50 -18.75
N ASP A 152 -16.54 9.26 -19.99
CA ASP A 152 -16.31 7.90 -20.51
C ASP A 152 -15.12 7.21 -19.82
N THR A 153 -14.18 7.99 -19.27
CA THR A 153 -13.02 7.48 -18.51
C THR A 153 -13.34 7.14 -17.05
N CYS A 154 -14.53 7.49 -16.56
CA CYS A 154 -14.92 7.35 -15.16
C CYS A 154 -15.90 6.21 -14.96
N SER A 155 -15.67 5.39 -13.92
CA SER A 155 -16.60 4.33 -13.50
C SER A 155 -17.83 4.86 -12.79
N TYR A 156 -17.75 6.05 -12.19
CA TYR A 156 -18.84 6.74 -11.48
C TYR A 156 -19.06 8.12 -12.08
N PRO A 157 -20.23 8.76 -11.84
CA PRO A 157 -20.42 10.17 -12.17
C PRO A 157 -19.28 11.00 -11.58
N TRP A 158 -18.68 11.84 -12.40
CA TRP A 158 -17.55 12.66 -11.98
C TRP A 158 -18.01 13.98 -11.36
N LEU A 159 -17.44 14.32 -10.20
CA LEU A 159 -17.68 15.56 -9.48
C LEU A 159 -16.44 16.46 -9.52
N ASP A 160 -16.60 17.70 -9.98
CA ASP A 160 -15.62 18.75 -9.79
C ASP A 160 -15.67 19.23 -8.33
N LEU A 161 -14.60 19.01 -7.58
CA LEU A 161 -14.52 19.41 -6.18
C LEU A 161 -14.62 20.93 -5.97
N SER A 162 -14.39 21.75 -7.00
CA SER A 162 -14.57 23.19 -6.92
C SER A 162 -16.01 23.62 -6.55
N TYR A 163 -17.01 22.79 -6.90
CA TYR A 163 -18.42 23.03 -6.56
C TYR A 163 -18.71 22.87 -5.06
N VAL A 164 -17.86 22.14 -4.37
CA VAL A 164 -18.03 21.79 -2.94
C VAL A 164 -16.90 22.35 -2.06
N LYS A 165 -16.14 23.34 -2.56
CA LYS A 165 -14.98 23.91 -1.86
C LYS A 165 -15.28 24.50 -0.47
N LYS A 166 -16.51 24.87 -0.18
CA LYS A 166 -16.99 25.39 1.11
C LYS A 166 -17.46 24.30 2.08
N GLU A 167 -17.56 23.06 1.57
CA GLU A 167 -17.99 21.93 2.38
C GLU A 167 -16.85 21.47 3.32
N ARG A 168 -17.22 20.69 4.33
CA ARG A 168 -16.23 20.04 5.18
C ARG A 168 -15.70 18.81 4.49
N PHE A 169 -14.36 18.69 4.44
CA PHE A 169 -13.68 17.49 3.95
C PHE A 169 -13.20 16.62 5.11
N ILE A 170 -13.47 15.32 5.03
CA ILE A 170 -13.01 14.30 5.96
C ILE A 170 -11.81 13.64 5.31
N LEU A 171 -10.62 14.00 5.78
CA LEU A 171 -9.36 13.63 5.16
C LEU A 171 -8.58 12.64 6.04
N GLN A 172 -7.80 11.80 5.41
CA GLN A 172 -6.92 10.88 6.12
C GLN A 172 -5.73 11.62 6.75
N HIS A 173 -5.06 10.99 7.72
CA HIS A 173 -3.81 11.52 8.27
C HIS A 173 -2.69 11.46 7.22
N SER A 174 -1.69 12.35 7.35
CA SER A 174 -0.61 12.55 6.37
C SER A 174 0.30 11.34 6.17
N ASN A 175 0.31 10.40 7.09
CA ASN A 175 1.09 9.16 6.98
C ASN A 175 0.35 8.02 6.26
N GLN A 176 -0.86 8.26 5.76
CA GLN A 176 -1.63 7.25 5.04
C GLN A 176 -1.53 7.45 3.53
N SER A 177 -1.40 6.36 2.79
CA SER A 177 -1.18 6.37 1.34
C SER A 177 -2.30 7.01 0.53
N ILE A 178 -3.56 6.92 0.98
CA ILE A 178 -4.69 7.57 0.31
C ILE A 178 -4.66 9.10 0.46
N ARG A 179 -3.98 9.61 1.50
CA ARG A 179 -3.88 11.06 1.74
C ARG A 179 -3.28 11.84 0.58
N GLN A 180 -2.25 11.30 -0.05
CA GLN A 180 -1.65 11.95 -1.23
C GLN A 180 -2.67 12.05 -2.37
N LEU A 181 -3.46 11.00 -2.60
CA LEU A 181 -4.50 11.00 -3.63
C LEU A 181 -5.61 12.02 -3.35
N GLU A 182 -5.97 12.20 -2.06
CA GLU A 182 -6.91 13.23 -1.62
C GLU A 182 -6.37 14.64 -1.92
N GLU A 183 -5.10 14.89 -1.60
CA GLU A 183 -4.43 16.17 -1.87
C GLU A 183 -4.30 16.44 -3.36
N ASP A 184 -3.93 15.44 -4.15
CA ASP A 184 -3.83 15.56 -5.60
C ASP A 184 -5.20 15.88 -6.25
N ALA A 185 -6.28 15.25 -5.76
CA ALA A 185 -7.64 15.53 -6.24
C ALA A 185 -8.12 16.93 -5.88
N LEU A 186 -7.80 17.41 -4.67
CA LEU A 186 -8.10 18.78 -4.25
C LEU A 186 -7.28 19.80 -5.04
N LEU A 187 -6.01 19.51 -5.27
CA LEU A 187 -5.12 20.36 -6.08
C LEU A 187 -5.59 20.44 -7.54
N TYR A 188 -6.02 19.32 -8.12
CA TYR A 188 -6.57 19.28 -9.48
C TYR A 188 -7.76 20.23 -9.66
N ALA A 189 -8.59 20.35 -8.64
CA ALA A 189 -9.77 21.22 -8.64
C ALA A 189 -9.49 22.64 -8.14
N ASP A 190 -8.23 23.00 -7.84
CA ASP A 190 -7.82 24.27 -7.23
C ASP A 190 -8.61 24.56 -5.93
N VAL A 191 -8.75 23.53 -5.07
CA VAL A 191 -9.48 23.61 -3.80
C VAL A 191 -8.52 23.56 -2.63
N LEU A 192 -8.50 24.63 -1.86
CA LEU A 192 -7.92 24.67 -0.51
C LEU A 192 -9.06 24.56 0.51
N PRO A 193 -9.25 23.42 1.20
CA PRO A 193 -10.35 23.23 2.12
C PRO A 193 -10.33 24.21 3.28
N GLU A 194 -11.42 24.95 3.50
CA GLU A 194 -11.58 25.82 4.68
C GLU A 194 -11.87 25.00 5.96
N LEU A 195 -12.62 23.91 5.81
CA LEU A 195 -13.04 23.02 6.89
C LEU A 195 -12.53 21.61 6.65
N THR A 196 -11.70 21.10 7.55
CA THR A 196 -11.19 19.73 7.48
C THR A 196 -11.40 18.99 8.80
N TYR A 197 -11.71 17.69 8.69
CA TYR A 197 -11.69 16.76 9.80
C TYR A 197 -10.73 15.63 9.46
N LYS A 198 -9.75 15.38 10.32
CA LYS A 198 -8.72 14.33 10.09
C LYS A 198 -9.11 13.06 10.81
N ILE A 199 -9.01 11.93 10.12
CA ILE A 199 -9.39 10.62 10.64
C ILE A 199 -8.39 9.54 10.18
N SER A 200 -8.18 8.52 11.01
CA SER A 200 -7.30 7.40 10.66
C SER A 200 -8.06 6.25 9.97
N SER A 201 -9.35 6.12 10.22
CA SER A 201 -10.17 5.04 9.64
C SER A 201 -10.97 5.53 8.45
N ILE A 202 -10.69 4.99 7.27
CA ILE A 202 -11.44 5.27 6.04
C ILE A 202 -12.93 4.93 6.24
N ASP A 203 -13.24 3.77 6.85
CA ASP A 203 -14.64 3.35 7.09
C ASP A 203 -15.39 4.33 8.00
N ALA A 204 -14.73 4.80 9.07
CA ALA A 204 -15.35 5.80 9.94
C ALA A 204 -15.56 7.13 9.21
N GLY A 205 -14.62 7.54 8.35
CA GLY A 205 -14.77 8.73 7.50
C GLY A 205 -15.95 8.61 6.55
N VAL A 206 -16.08 7.48 5.87
CA VAL A 206 -17.23 7.19 4.99
C VAL A 206 -18.55 7.22 5.75
N ARG A 207 -18.63 6.61 6.93
CA ARG A 207 -19.86 6.63 7.76
C ARG A 207 -20.23 8.05 8.22
N LEU A 208 -19.26 8.89 8.54
CA LEU A 208 -19.52 10.30 8.85
C LEU A 208 -20.06 11.04 7.61
N ALA A 209 -19.51 10.76 6.44
CA ALA A 209 -20.00 11.35 5.19
C ALA A 209 -21.44 10.90 4.87
N GLU A 210 -21.77 9.63 5.06
CA GLU A 210 -23.15 9.12 4.90
C GLU A 210 -24.17 9.83 5.80
N GLN A 211 -23.72 10.32 6.96
CA GLN A 211 -24.53 11.10 7.90
C GLN A 211 -24.57 12.60 7.58
N GLY A 212 -23.93 13.03 6.48
CA GLY A 212 -23.88 14.43 6.07
C GLY A 212 -22.89 15.28 6.86
N TYR A 213 -21.92 14.67 7.56
CA TYR A 213 -20.94 15.41 8.35
C TYR A 213 -19.88 16.11 7.49
N GLY A 214 -19.71 15.66 6.25
CA GLY A 214 -18.77 16.19 5.27
C GLY A 214 -18.61 15.25 4.09
N ILE A 215 -17.61 15.49 3.26
CA ILE A 215 -17.25 14.68 2.10
C ILE A 215 -16.04 13.82 2.48
N ALA A 216 -16.16 12.50 2.40
CA ALA A 216 -15.07 11.57 2.60
C ALA A 216 -14.58 10.97 1.29
N PHE A 217 -13.33 10.56 1.28
CA PHE A 217 -12.72 9.90 0.14
C PHE A 217 -12.40 8.43 0.43
N THR A 218 -12.46 7.62 -0.62
CA THR A 218 -12.02 6.22 -0.58
C THR A 218 -11.58 5.77 -1.98
N LEU A 219 -10.98 4.59 -2.08
CA LEU A 219 -10.70 3.97 -3.37
C LEU A 219 -11.88 3.12 -3.82
N ASN A 220 -12.12 3.06 -5.13
CA ASN A 220 -13.18 2.23 -5.69
C ASN A 220 -13.05 0.76 -5.27
N SER A 221 -11.84 0.22 -5.25
CA SER A 221 -11.59 -1.17 -4.83
C SER A 221 -12.02 -1.47 -3.38
N TYR A 222 -12.07 -0.46 -2.51
CA TYR A 222 -12.48 -0.63 -1.12
C TYR A 222 -13.99 -0.70 -0.93
N LEU A 223 -14.76 -0.18 -1.89
CA LEU A 223 -16.22 -0.14 -1.80
C LEU A 223 -16.85 -1.53 -1.63
N SER A 224 -16.29 -2.55 -2.29
CA SER A 224 -16.80 -3.92 -2.21
C SER A 224 -16.71 -4.54 -0.79
N SER A 225 -15.81 -4.04 0.05
CA SER A 225 -15.67 -4.46 1.46
C SER A 225 -16.42 -3.57 2.43
N MET A 226 -16.90 -2.42 1.98
CA MET A 226 -17.67 -1.48 2.80
C MET A 226 -19.16 -1.79 2.71
N LYS A 227 -19.84 -1.77 3.85
CA LYS A 227 -21.31 -1.80 3.89
C LYS A 227 -21.83 -0.36 3.78
N LEU A 228 -21.90 0.15 2.55
CA LEU A 228 -22.46 1.48 2.30
C LEU A 228 -23.97 1.47 2.54
N SER A 229 -24.49 2.60 3.01
CA SER A 229 -25.92 2.86 3.08
C SER A 229 -26.52 2.98 1.68
N ASP A 230 -27.76 2.54 1.49
CA ASP A 230 -28.52 2.77 0.25
C ASP A 230 -28.69 4.25 -0.09
N ASN A 231 -28.51 5.12 0.91
CA ASN A 231 -28.56 6.57 0.73
C ASN A 231 -27.21 7.21 0.40
N SER A 232 -26.17 6.43 0.13
CA SER A 232 -24.85 6.94 -0.24
C SER A 232 -24.77 7.26 -1.73
N ALA A 233 -24.24 8.42 -2.08
CA ALA A 233 -23.82 8.76 -3.42
C ALA A 233 -22.30 8.56 -3.56
N ILE A 234 -21.90 7.93 -4.64
CA ILE A 234 -20.50 7.64 -4.99
C ILE A 234 -20.16 8.45 -6.23
N MET A 235 -19.11 9.24 -6.18
CA MET A 235 -18.66 10.08 -7.27
C MET A 235 -17.16 9.96 -7.47
N GLN A 236 -16.72 9.80 -8.71
CA GLN A 236 -15.30 9.88 -9.02
C GLN A 236 -14.84 11.34 -8.96
N VAL A 237 -13.64 11.57 -8.44
CA VAL A 237 -13.05 12.90 -8.21
C VAL A 237 -11.58 12.95 -8.64
N GLY A 238 -11.04 14.16 -8.76
CA GLY A 238 -9.68 14.41 -9.23
C GLY A 238 -9.60 14.37 -10.76
N ASP A 239 -8.39 14.17 -11.29
CA ASP A 239 -8.19 14.05 -12.74
C ASP A 239 -8.91 12.79 -13.28
N PRO A 240 -9.91 12.94 -14.17
CA PRO A 240 -10.64 11.80 -14.71
C PRO A 240 -9.81 10.87 -15.60
N ASN A 241 -8.61 11.30 -16.02
CA ASN A 241 -7.69 10.52 -16.83
C ASN A 241 -6.58 9.86 -15.99
N LEU A 242 -6.49 10.17 -14.70
CA LEU A 242 -5.50 9.60 -13.81
C LEU A 242 -5.86 8.15 -13.49
N LEU A 243 -4.96 7.24 -13.84
CA LEU A 243 -5.02 5.84 -13.42
C LEU A 243 -4.17 5.67 -12.16
N ILE A 244 -4.75 5.06 -11.14
CA ILE A 244 -4.05 4.72 -9.89
C ILE A 244 -3.71 3.23 -9.94
N PRO A 245 -2.49 2.85 -10.38
CA PRO A 245 -2.13 1.45 -10.54
C PRO A 245 -1.96 0.78 -9.18
N PHE A 246 -2.73 -0.28 -8.94
CA PHE A 246 -2.44 -1.25 -7.89
C PHE A 246 -1.55 -2.33 -8.48
N SER A 247 -0.35 -2.48 -7.93
CA SER A 247 0.70 -3.32 -8.53
C SER A 247 1.29 -4.29 -7.52
N ALA A 248 1.78 -5.41 -8.04
CA ALA A 248 2.75 -6.25 -7.35
C ALA A 248 4.14 -5.70 -7.61
N ALA A 249 4.98 -5.66 -6.58
CA ALA A 249 6.39 -5.30 -6.70
C ALA A 249 7.28 -6.41 -6.15
N TYR A 250 8.38 -6.70 -6.84
CA TYR A 250 9.39 -7.68 -6.44
C TYR A 250 10.78 -7.26 -6.95
N ARG A 251 11.85 -7.85 -6.38
CA ARG A 251 13.22 -7.54 -6.81
C ARG A 251 13.48 -8.06 -8.22
N LYS A 252 14.24 -7.32 -9.03
CA LYS A 252 14.60 -7.75 -10.41
C LYS A 252 15.29 -9.11 -10.46
N GLU A 253 16.09 -9.42 -9.44
CA GLU A 253 16.79 -10.71 -9.32
C GLU A 253 15.83 -11.89 -9.08
N ASP A 254 14.65 -11.63 -8.52
CA ASP A 254 13.61 -12.63 -8.26
C ASP A 254 12.68 -12.88 -9.46
N SER A 255 12.92 -12.23 -10.59
CA SER A 255 12.08 -12.33 -11.81
C SER A 255 11.95 -13.73 -12.39
N ALA A 256 12.83 -14.66 -12.02
CA ALA A 256 12.77 -16.07 -12.43
C ALA A 256 11.96 -16.95 -11.46
N ARG A 257 11.50 -16.44 -10.33
CA ARG A 257 10.79 -17.21 -9.30
C ARG A 257 9.34 -17.47 -9.72
N ARG A 258 9.03 -18.71 -10.08
CA ARG A 258 7.72 -19.13 -10.57
C ARG A 258 6.59 -18.91 -9.57
N GLU A 259 6.86 -19.12 -8.27
CA GLU A 259 5.89 -18.95 -7.20
C GLU A 259 5.43 -17.49 -7.04
N ILE A 260 6.30 -16.51 -7.30
CA ILE A 260 5.94 -15.08 -7.32
C ILE A 260 4.93 -14.81 -8.45
N HIS A 261 5.25 -15.24 -9.67
CA HIS A 261 4.37 -15.03 -10.83
C HIS A 261 3.04 -15.77 -10.70
N GLU A 262 3.03 -16.97 -10.12
CA GLU A 262 1.78 -17.69 -9.87
C GLU A 262 0.91 -16.96 -8.85
N TRP A 263 1.50 -16.40 -7.79
CA TRP A 263 0.78 -15.59 -6.83
C TRP A 263 0.18 -14.34 -7.46
N ILE A 264 0.96 -13.63 -8.28
CA ILE A 264 0.51 -12.45 -9.04
C ILE A 264 -0.65 -12.83 -9.96
N LYS A 265 -0.52 -13.88 -10.74
CA LYS A 265 -1.55 -14.38 -11.66
C LYS A 265 -2.86 -14.71 -10.93
N LEU A 266 -2.79 -15.44 -9.81
CA LEU A 266 -3.96 -15.75 -9.01
C LEU A 266 -4.63 -14.48 -8.46
N THR A 267 -3.82 -13.47 -8.07
CA THR A 267 -4.34 -12.17 -7.64
C THR A 267 -5.05 -11.45 -8.77
N CYS A 268 -4.48 -11.42 -9.98
CA CYS A 268 -5.13 -10.87 -11.17
C CYS A 268 -6.47 -11.55 -11.49
N ASP A 269 -6.52 -12.88 -11.44
CA ASP A 269 -7.74 -13.64 -11.74
C ASP A 269 -8.86 -13.37 -10.73
N ILE A 270 -8.50 -13.18 -9.44
CA ILE A 270 -9.46 -12.88 -8.38
C ILE A 270 -10.01 -11.46 -8.53
N THR A 271 -9.14 -10.49 -8.83
CA THR A 271 -9.55 -9.09 -8.96
C THR A 271 -10.41 -8.84 -10.19
N LYS A 272 -10.10 -9.47 -11.34
CA LYS A 272 -10.94 -9.41 -12.55
C LYS A 272 -12.36 -9.92 -12.31
N ASN A 273 -12.51 -11.02 -11.57
CA ASN A 273 -13.81 -11.58 -11.25
C ASN A 273 -14.64 -10.71 -10.29
N LYS A 274 -13.99 -9.94 -9.40
CA LYS A 274 -14.68 -8.99 -8.51
C LYS A 274 -15.22 -7.79 -9.27
N THR A 275 -14.52 -7.30 -10.27
CA THR A 275 -14.94 -6.15 -11.10
C THR A 275 -16.17 -6.48 -11.95
N ILE A 276 -16.34 -7.72 -12.40
CA ILE A 276 -17.48 -8.16 -13.20
C ILE A 276 -18.76 -8.34 -12.34
N THR A 277 -18.62 -8.60 -11.05
CA THR A 277 -19.78 -8.84 -10.14
C THR A 277 -20.33 -7.55 -9.52
N SER A 278 -19.65 -6.40 -9.70
CA SER A 278 -20.02 -5.09 -9.14
C SER A 278 -20.62 -4.13 -10.19
N LEU A 279 -20.92 -4.60 -11.39
CA LEU A 279 -21.70 -3.95 -12.46
C LEU A 279 -23.10 -4.57 -12.56
#